data_a32d2be61291c0ace3a6c1d27c1537cd
#
_entry.id   a32d2be61291c0ace3a6c1d27c1537cd
#
_cell.length_a   1.000
_cell.length_b   1.000
_cell.length_c   1.000
_cell.angle_alpha   90.00
_cell.angle_beta   90.00
_cell.angle_gamma   90.00
#
_symmetry.space_group_name_H-M   'P 1'
#
loop_
_entity.id
_entity.type
_entity.pdbx_description
1 polymer ?
#
loop_
_entity_poly.entity_id
_entity_poly.type
_entity_poly.pdbx_seq_one_letter_code
_entity_poly.pdbx_strand_id
1 'polypeptide(L)'
;FEEDIEAGATDSRQVEIRDLGLNRKGKEFSYLYDFGDSWQHEILVEDRLSVENKGQLPLCVACERACPPEDSGGVHGYEIHLAVREDPDHPMAEDWAGWLDPDFDPESFDAHRVNRVFDREFGGFRRSPELA
;
A
#
# COMPACT_ATOMS: atom_id res chain seq x y z
N PHE A 1 -9.67 16.50 -2.64
CA PHE A 1 -9.09 16.28 -3.99
C PHE A 1 -8.70 17.58 -4.67
N GLU A 2 -9.63 18.51 -4.87
CA GLU A 2 -9.31 19.81 -5.48
C GLU A 2 -8.40 20.65 -4.56
N GLU A 3 -8.64 20.62 -3.25
CA GLU A 3 -7.81 21.30 -2.25
C GLU A 3 -6.38 20.74 -2.20
N ASP A 4 -6.21 19.42 -2.36
CA ASP A 4 -4.90 18.77 -2.38
C ASP A 4 -4.10 19.12 -3.64
N ILE A 5 -4.77 19.28 -4.78
CA ILE A 5 -4.14 19.73 -6.02
C ILE A 5 -3.69 21.20 -5.88
N GLU A 6 -4.49 22.05 -5.24
CA GLU A 6 -4.11 23.43 -4.94
C GLU A 6 -2.88 23.49 -4.01
N ALA A 7 -2.69 22.51 -3.14
CA ALA A 7 -1.51 22.36 -2.28
C ALA A 7 -0.26 21.82 -3.01
N GLY A 8 -0.33 21.60 -4.33
CA GLY A 8 0.80 21.15 -5.15
C GLY A 8 0.86 19.63 -5.36
N ALA A 9 -0.16 18.90 -4.95
CA ALA A 9 -0.28 17.49 -5.29
C ALA A 9 -0.67 17.28 -6.75
N THR A 10 -0.25 16.17 -7.33
CA THR A 10 -0.59 15.79 -8.72
C THR A 10 -1.49 14.56 -8.70
N ASP A 11 -2.53 14.57 -9.52
CA ASP A 11 -3.44 13.43 -9.69
C ASP A 11 -2.66 12.21 -10.21
N SER A 12 -2.61 11.16 -9.40
CA SER A 12 -1.86 9.93 -9.71
C SER A 12 -2.32 9.24 -10.99
N ARG A 13 -3.58 9.47 -11.43
CA ARG A 13 -4.10 8.93 -12.69
C ARG A 13 -3.48 9.56 -13.93
N GLN A 14 -2.82 10.71 -13.75
CA GLN A 14 -2.17 11.47 -14.84
C GLN A 14 -0.65 11.31 -14.84
N VAL A 15 -0.10 10.50 -13.92
CA VAL A 15 1.34 10.35 -13.73
C VAL A 15 1.72 8.88 -13.89
N GLU A 16 2.69 8.61 -14.75
CA GLU A 16 3.32 7.31 -14.82
C GLU A 16 4.58 7.28 -13.95
N ILE A 17 4.90 6.10 -13.40
CA ILE A 17 6.09 5.93 -12.55
C ILE A 17 7.36 6.39 -13.28
N ARG A 18 7.45 6.18 -14.60
CA ARG A 18 8.58 6.66 -15.41
C ARG A 18 8.75 8.18 -15.41
N ASP A 19 7.66 8.92 -15.18
CA ASP A 19 7.68 10.40 -15.19
C ASP A 19 8.17 11.00 -13.89
N LEU A 20 8.31 10.18 -12.84
CA LEU A 20 8.75 10.61 -11.51
C LEU A 20 10.28 10.81 -11.40
N GLY A 21 11.02 10.57 -12.48
CA GLY A 21 12.48 10.72 -12.47
C GLY A 21 13.19 9.75 -11.52
N LEU A 22 12.66 8.54 -11.34
CA LEU A 22 13.19 7.51 -10.46
C LEU A 22 14.40 6.78 -11.09
N ASN A 23 15.36 7.54 -11.60
CA ASN A 23 16.48 7.01 -12.37
C ASN A 23 17.74 6.77 -11.54
N ARG A 24 17.69 7.03 -10.25
CA ARG A 24 18.84 6.86 -9.34
C ARG A 24 18.42 6.41 -7.95
N LYS A 25 19.31 5.67 -7.32
CA LYS A 25 19.25 5.26 -5.92
C LYS A 25 19.10 6.47 -4.99
N GLY A 26 18.28 6.32 -3.97
CA GLY A 26 18.04 7.35 -2.95
C GLY A 26 16.95 8.36 -3.31
N LYS A 27 16.33 8.27 -4.47
CA LYS A 27 15.18 9.09 -4.82
C LYS A 27 13.98 8.71 -3.96
N GLU A 28 13.32 9.71 -3.38
CA GLU A 28 12.12 9.53 -2.56
C GLU A 28 10.94 10.28 -3.15
N PHE A 29 9.74 9.78 -2.93
CA PHE A 29 8.49 10.47 -3.21
C PHE A 29 7.37 9.98 -2.29
N SER A 30 6.34 10.79 -2.14
CA SER A 30 5.14 10.44 -1.36
C SER A 30 3.97 10.11 -2.26
N TYR A 31 3.14 9.17 -1.82
CA TYR A 31 1.88 8.83 -2.46
C TYR A 31 0.76 8.86 -1.42
N LEU A 32 -0.27 9.66 -1.68
CA LEU A 32 -1.45 9.74 -0.84
C LEU A 32 -2.55 8.84 -1.42
N TYR A 33 -2.95 7.85 -0.65
CA TYR A 33 -4.05 6.96 -0.97
C TYR A 33 -5.24 7.26 -0.07
N ASP A 34 -6.45 7.28 -0.65
CA ASP A 34 -7.71 7.57 0.03
C ASP A 34 -7.72 8.96 0.73
N PHE A 35 -8.28 9.96 0.07
CA PHE A 35 -8.32 11.32 0.62
C PHE A 35 -9.17 11.43 1.90
N GLY A 36 -10.13 10.53 2.11
CA GLY A 36 -10.91 10.45 3.35
C GLY A 36 -10.07 9.97 4.53
N ASP A 37 -9.39 8.85 4.37
CA ASP A 37 -8.53 8.24 5.39
C ASP A 37 -7.10 8.79 5.40
N SER A 38 -6.66 9.41 4.30
CA SER A 38 -5.37 10.09 4.18
C SER A 38 -4.16 9.19 4.46
N TRP A 39 -4.13 8.00 3.85
CA TRP A 39 -2.99 7.09 3.93
C TRP A 39 -1.80 7.62 3.14
N GLN A 40 -0.82 8.15 3.83
CA GLN A 40 0.42 8.64 3.22
C GLN A 40 1.45 7.51 3.14
N HIS A 41 1.97 7.29 1.93
CA HIS A 41 3.03 6.32 1.66
C HIS A 41 4.32 7.05 1.31
N GLU A 42 5.40 6.68 1.98
CA GLU A 42 6.74 7.13 1.62
C GLU A 42 7.43 6.04 0.81
N ILE A 43 7.85 6.38 -0.39
CA ILE A 43 8.47 5.44 -1.32
C ILE A 43 9.93 5.84 -1.53
N LEU A 44 10.84 4.91 -1.29
CA LEU A 44 12.28 5.07 -1.49
C LEU A 44 12.75 4.16 -2.61
N VAL A 45 13.44 4.72 -3.59
CA VAL A 45 14.15 3.93 -4.61
C VAL A 45 15.47 3.44 -4.01
N GLU A 46 15.49 2.18 -3.61
CA GLU A 46 16.69 1.57 -2.99
C GLU A 46 17.78 1.29 -4.02
N ASP A 47 17.38 0.79 -5.21
CA ASP A 47 18.32 0.54 -6.29
C ASP A 47 17.62 0.46 -7.64
N ARG A 48 18.40 0.49 -8.71
CA ARG A 48 17.96 0.28 -10.08
C ARG A 48 18.74 -0.87 -10.68
N LEU A 49 18.05 -1.96 -10.94
CA LEU A 49 18.66 -3.20 -11.41
C LEU A 49 18.29 -3.48 -12.85
N SER A 50 19.21 -4.09 -13.60
CA SER A 50 18.87 -4.75 -14.84
C SER A 50 18.22 -6.09 -14.53
N VAL A 51 17.05 -6.35 -15.12
CA VAL A 51 16.31 -7.59 -14.89
C VAL A 51 16.28 -8.40 -16.17
N GLU A 52 16.80 -9.61 -16.12
CA GLU A 52 16.79 -10.53 -17.27
C GLU A 52 15.38 -11.07 -17.54
N ASN A 53 14.62 -11.38 -16.48
CA ASN A 53 13.26 -11.92 -16.58
C ASN A 53 12.21 -10.90 -16.12
N LYS A 54 11.84 -9.98 -17.00
CA LYS A 54 10.80 -8.98 -16.77
C LYS A 54 9.40 -9.60 -16.59
N GLY A 55 9.20 -10.84 -17.02
CA GLY A 55 7.93 -11.54 -16.90
C GLY A 55 7.52 -11.88 -15.46
N GLN A 56 8.39 -11.66 -14.47
CA GLN A 56 8.10 -11.86 -13.05
C GLN A 56 7.87 -10.55 -12.26
N LEU A 57 7.73 -9.44 -12.96
CA LEU A 57 7.47 -8.14 -12.34
C LEU A 57 6.00 -7.73 -12.48
N PRO A 58 5.43 -7.00 -11.53
CA PRO A 58 6.01 -6.64 -10.23
C PRO A 58 6.17 -7.84 -9.30
N LEU A 59 7.10 -7.76 -8.35
CA LEU A 59 7.40 -8.80 -7.38
C LEU A 59 7.57 -8.20 -5.99
N CYS A 60 6.81 -8.71 -5.02
CA CYS A 60 7.04 -8.41 -3.61
C CYS A 60 8.18 -9.30 -3.11
N VAL A 61 9.29 -8.69 -2.71
CA VAL A 61 10.48 -9.40 -2.23
C VAL A 61 10.40 -9.68 -0.73
N ALA A 62 10.02 -8.67 0.04
CA ALA A 62 9.87 -8.78 1.49
C ALA A 62 8.88 -7.73 1.99
N CYS A 63 8.27 -8.02 3.12
CA CYS A 63 7.39 -7.08 3.78
C CYS A 63 7.20 -7.44 5.25
N GLU A 64 6.69 -6.50 6.01
CA GLU A 64 6.31 -6.67 7.41
C GLU A 64 4.92 -6.08 7.63
N ARG A 65 4.14 -6.71 8.50
CA ARG A 65 2.82 -6.31 8.96
C ARG A 65 1.73 -6.32 7.89
N ALA A 66 0.50 -6.49 8.36
CA ALA A 66 -0.67 -6.45 7.51
C ALA A 66 -0.99 -5.01 7.08
N CYS A 67 -1.48 -4.88 5.86
CA CYS A 67 -2.13 -3.65 5.43
C CYS A 67 -3.38 -3.40 6.29
N PRO A 68 -3.60 -2.19 6.81
CA PRO A 68 -4.86 -1.85 7.46
C PRO A 68 -6.05 -2.11 6.54
N PRO A 69 -7.19 -2.57 7.07
CA PRO A 69 -8.40 -2.71 6.27
C PRO A 69 -8.87 -1.37 5.67
N GLU A 70 -9.54 -1.44 4.54
CA GLU A 70 -10.20 -0.27 3.95
C GLU A 70 -11.19 0.37 4.93
N ASP A 71 -11.37 1.67 4.82
CA ASP A 71 -12.29 2.46 5.65
C ASP A 71 -12.01 2.39 7.16
N SER A 72 -10.79 2.12 7.56
CA SER A 72 -10.41 2.06 8.97
C SER A 72 -10.27 3.42 9.66
N GLY A 73 -10.46 4.52 8.93
CA GLY A 73 -10.38 5.88 9.48
C GLY A 73 -8.97 6.45 9.54
N GLY A 74 -8.10 6.01 8.65
CA GLY A 74 -6.71 6.44 8.59
C GLY A 74 -5.87 5.86 9.73
N VAL A 75 -4.69 6.40 9.94
CA VAL A 75 -3.76 5.95 11.00
C VAL A 75 -4.44 5.99 12.36
N HIS A 76 -5.07 7.12 12.69
CA HIS A 76 -5.73 7.31 13.99
C HIS A 76 -6.91 6.34 14.20
N GLY A 77 -7.79 6.19 13.20
CA GLY A 77 -8.90 5.25 13.29
C GLY A 77 -8.44 3.79 13.41
N TYR A 78 -7.43 3.42 12.67
CA TYR A 78 -6.83 2.09 12.75
C TYR A 78 -6.24 1.81 14.14
N GLU A 79 -5.52 2.77 14.72
CA GLU A 79 -4.99 2.65 16.09
C GLU A 79 -6.11 2.46 17.12
N ILE A 80 -7.25 3.16 16.97
CA ILE A 80 -8.41 2.98 17.86
C ILE A 80 -8.98 1.57 17.70
N HIS A 81 -9.16 1.06 16.48
CA HIS A 81 -9.67 -0.30 16.27
C HIS A 81 -8.79 -1.35 16.95
N LEU A 82 -7.47 -1.21 16.85
CA LEU A 82 -6.53 -2.11 17.54
C LEU A 82 -6.62 -1.99 19.05
N ALA A 83 -6.66 -0.76 19.58
CA ALA A 83 -6.75 -0.52 21.03
C ALA A 83 -8.04 -1.07 21.64
N VAL A 84 -9.18 -0.86 20.99
CA VAL A 84 -10.48 -1.38 21.42
C VAL A 84 -10.50 -2.90 21.42
N ARG A 85 -9.88 -3.53 20.44
CA ARG A 85 -9.80 -5.01 20.38
C ARG A 85 -9.02 -5.60 21.55
N GLU A 86 -7.97 -4.91 21.99
CA GLU A 86 -7.12 -5.36 23.11
C GLU A 86 -7.70 -5.01 24.48
N ASP A 87 -8.53 -3.96 24.58
CA ASP A 87 -9.10 -3.45 25.82
C ASP A 87 -10.62 -3.26 25.72
N PRO A 88 -11.43 -4.21 26.23
CA PRO A 88 -12.89 -4.09 26.26
C PRO A 88 -13.41 -2.90 27.06
N ASP A 89 -12.61 -2.37 27.98
CA ASP A 89 -12.97 -1.21 28.84
C ASP A 89 -12.51 0.12 28.22
N HIS A 90 -11.97 0.09 27.01
CA HIS A 90 -11.57 1.31 26.29
C HIS A 90 -12.74 2.28 26.15
N PRO A 91 -12.54 3.60 26.35
CA PRO A 91 -13.64 4.59 26.27
C PRO A 91 -14.45 4.56 24.97
N MET A 92 -13.85 4.12 23.87
CA MET A 92 -14.50 4.02 22.56
C MET A 92 -15.00 2.60 22.23
N ALA A 93 -14.91 1.65 23.14
CA ALA A 93 -15.27 0.26 22.89
C ALA A 93 -16.74 0.07 22.50
N GLU A 94 -17.65 0.85 23.07
CA GLU A 94 -19.09 0.76 22.77
C GLU A 94 -19.37 1.01 21.28
N ASP A 95 -18.71 1.99 20.67
CA ASP A 95 -18.95 2.39 19.29
C ASP A 95 -18.07 1.66 18.27
N TRP A 96 -16.89 1.18 18.69
CA TRP A 96 -15.85 0.69 17.80
C TRP A 96 -15.56 -0.81 17.89
N ALA A 97 -16.07 -1.50 18.92
CA ALA A 97 -15.84 -2.93 19.09
C ALA A 97 -16.41 -3.75 17.93
N GLY A 98 -15.70 -4.81 17.56
CA GLY A 98 -16.14 -5.76 16.55
C GLY A 98 -16.01 -5.29 15.09
N TRP A 99 -15.45 -4.12 14.84
CA TRP A 99 -15.25 -3.64 13.47
C TRP A 99 -14.14 -4.41 12.74
N LEU A 100 -13.02 -4.69 13.43
CA LEU A 100 -11.97 -5.54 12.89
C LEU A 100 -12.44 -7.01 12.86
N ASP A 101 -12.13 -7.69 11.75
CA ASP A 101 -12.30 -9.13 11.67
C ASP A 101 -11.53 -9.80 12.82
N PRO A 102 -12.14 -10.74 13.58
CA PRO A 102 -11.46 -11.46 14.65
C PRO A 102 -10.19 -12.18 14.23
N ASP A 103 -10.14 -12.63 12.97
CA ASP A 103 -9.00 -13.34 12.39
C ASP A 103 -7.93 -12.40 11.81
N PHE A 104 -8.18 -11.08 11.81
CA PHE A 104 -7.21 -10.10 11.35
C PHE A 104 -6.01 -10.04 12.30
N ASP A 105 -4.83 -10.38 11.78
CA ASP A 105 -3.56 -10.27 12.50
C ASP A 105 -2.74 -9.10 11.95
N PRO A 106 -2.58 -8.01 12.71
CA PRO A 106 -1.86 -6.82 12.26
C PRO A 106 -0.36 -7.07 12.04
N GLU A 107 0.20 -8.12 12.61
CA GLU A 107 1.61 -8.46 12.46
C GLU A 107 1.89 -9.46 11.32
N SER A 108 0.84 -10.02 10.71
CA SER A 108 0.97 -11.02 9.66
C SER A 108 1.19 -10.38 8.29
N PHE A 109 2.11 -10.93 7.52
CA PHE A 109 2.26 -10.63 6.09
C PHE A 109 2.65 -11.89 5.32
N ASP A 110 1.98 -12.10 4.18
CA ASP A 110 2.26 -13.23 3.29
C ASP A 110 2.67 -12.72 1.89
N ALA A 111 3.97 -12.66 1.64
CA ALA A 111 4.53 -12.23 0.35
C ALA A 111 4.11 -13.17 -0.80
N HIS A 112 3.92 -14.46 -0.53
CA HIS A 112 3.44 -15.41 -1.55
C HIS A 112 2.01 -15.08 -1.99
N ARG A 113 1.15 -14.71 -1.03
CA ARG A 113 -0.21 -14.27 -1.35
C ARG A 113 -0.21 -13.02 -2.22
N VAL A 114 0.60 -12.03 -1.88
CA VAL A 114 0.74 -10.79 -2.68
C VAL A 114 1.22 -11.12 -4.09
N ASN A 115 2.23 -11.96 -4.22
CA ASN A 115 2.76 -12.35 -5.53
C ASN A 115 1.76 -13.15 -6.36
N ARG A 116 0.91 -13.97 -5.74
CA ARG A 116 -0.21 -14.61 -6.44
C ARG A 116 -1.22 -13.59 -6.98
N VAL A 117 -1.50 -12.53 -6.21
CA VAL A 117 -2.35 -11.42 -6.69
C VAL A 117 -1.69 -10.72 -7.87
N PHE A 118 -0.40 -10.43 -7.80
CA PHE A 118 0.35 -9.85 -8.91
C PHE A 118 0.32 -10.73 -10.16
N ASP A 119 0.46 -12.04 -10.01
CA ASP A 119 0.36 -12.98 -11.12
C ASP A 119 -1.04 -12.97 -11.76
N ARG A 120 -2.08 -12.86 -10.97
CA ARG A 120 -3.46 -12.78 -11.46
C ARG A 120 -3.73 -11.46 -12.17
N GLU A 121 -3.35 -10.35 -11.57
CA GLU A 121 -3.65 -8.99 -12.09
C GLU A 121 -2.72 -8.61 -13.28
N PHE A 122 -1.48 -9.03 -13.24
CA PHE A 122 -0.46 -8.68 -14.23
C PHE A 122 0.06 -9.87 -15.04
N GLY A 123 -0.46 -11.08 -14.81
CA GLY A 123 0.06 -12.31 -15.40
C GLY A 123 0.05 -12.34 -16.93
N GLY A 124 -0.98 -11.80 -17.56
CA GLY A 124 -1.06 -11.68 -19.02
C GLY A 124 0.00 -10.73 -19.58
N PHE A 125 0.25 -9.64 -18.89
CA PHE A 125 1.28 -8.64 -19.22
C PHE A 125 2.67 -9.19 -18.96
N ARG A 126 2.86 -9.88 -17.83
CA ARG A 126 4.13 -10.53 -17.44
C ARG A 126 4.57 -11.62 -18.40
N ARG A 127 3.64 -12.25 -19.12
CA ARG A 127 3.90 -13.31 -20.11
C ARG A 127 4.05 -12.79 -21.54
N SER A 128 3.91 -11.49 -21.74
CA SER A 128 4.08 -10.90 -23.06
C SER A 128 5.53 -11.08 -23.55
N PRO A 129 5.74 -11.56 -24.77
CA PRO A 129 7.08 -11.70 -25.34
C PRO A 129 7.84 -10.37 -25.43
N GLU A 130 7.15 -9.26 -25.51
CA GLU A 130 7.74 -7.91 -25.54
C GLU A 130 8.34 -7.48 -24.19
N LEU A 131 7.95 -8.16 -23.12
CA LEU A 131 8.42 -7.89 -21.76
C LEU A 131 9.37 -8.96 -21.22
N ALA A 132 9.45 -10.05 -21.92
CA ALA A 132 10.32 -11.17 -21.56
C ALA A 132 11.80 -10.90 -21.88
#